data_bc61dc3a067d68d692a7048e90458290
#
_entry.id   bc61dc3a067d68d692a7048e90458290
#
_cell.length_a   1.000
_cell.length_b   1.000
_cell.length_c   1.000
_cell.angle_alpha   90.00
_cell.angle_beta   90.00
_cell.angle_gamma   90.00
#
_symmetry.space_group_name_H-M   'P 1'
#
loop_
_entity.id
_entity.type
_entity.pdbx_description
1 polymer ?
#
loop_
_entity_poly.entity_id
_entity_poly.type
_entity_poly.pdbx_seq_one_letter_code
_entity_poly.pdbx_strand_id
1 'polypeptide(L)'
;MNSMSRGYNGSCGKDNRKEEKCPTIIKCGCPSSNTIPAGTTATTTFTLASLTLDTSCICDPSIKLEFASNPILTDFVGTVNIQVFKQCRHQFTPVPVGPVWTLSIATAVTDARTFSFFICDSDSCDHDCCTYTVVATVVGTDTVGTLAINNATLGAIATCRESCKECKKGYDR
;
A
#
# COMPACT_ATOMS: atom_id res chain seq x y z
N MET A 1 -11.17 -10.80 22.66
CA MET A 1 -10.54 -9.57 23.19
C MET A 1 -10.66 -8.49 22.13
N ASN A 2 -11.56 -7.51 22.35
CA ASN A 2 -11.80 -6.45 21.37
C ASN A 2 -10.74 -5.36 21.51
N SER A 3 -9.82 -5.30 20.54
CA SER A 3 -8.90 -4.16 20.42
C SER A 3 -9.64 -3.00 19.75
N MET A 4 -10.12 -2.05 20.54
CA MET A 4 -10.65 -0.78 20.04
C MET A 4 -9.48 0.06 19.54
N SER A 5 -9.29 0.16 18.23
CA SER A 5 -8.44 1.20 17.65
C SER A 5 -9.15 2.55 17.83
N ARG A 6 -8.69 3.36 18.77
CA ARG A 6 -9.11 4.76 18.89
C ARG A 6 -8.64 5.49 17.63
N GLY A 7 -9.59 5.86 16.79
CA GLY A 7 -9.36 6.80 15.71
C GLY A 7 -8.88 8.12 16.29
N TYR A 8 -7.65 8.50 16.00
CA TYR A 8 -7.11 9.81 16.33
C TYR A 8 -7.70 10.81 15.33
N ASN A 9 -8.83 11.43 15.68
CA ASN A 9 -9.33 12.63 15.02
C ASN A 9 -8.53 13.82 15.56
N GLY A 10 -7.25 13.88 15.21
CA GLY A 10 -6.39 15.02 15.50
C GLY A 10 -6.61 16.10 14.45
N SER A 11 -7.51 17.03 14.70
CA SER A 11 -7.45 18.35 14.08
C SER A 11 -6.07 18.94 14.37
N CYS A 12 -5.30 19.30 13.34
CA CYS A 12 -4.04 20.03 13.49
C CYS A 12 -4.34 21.41 14.12
N GLY A 13 -4.40 21.46 15.45
CA GLY A 13 -4.58 22.71 16.21
C GLY A 13 -3.37 23.60 16.00
N LYS A 14 -3.60 24.86 15.59
CA LYS A 14 -2.59 25.92 15.55
C LYS A 14 -2.23 26.31 16.99
N ASP A 15 -1.37 25.56 17.64
CA ASP A 15 -0.72 25.99 18.88
C ASP A 15 0.64 26.63 18.55
N ASN A 16 0.67 27.95 18.68
CA ASN A 16 1.88 28.75 18.65
C ASN A 16 2.73 28.43 19.88
N ARG A 17 3.71 27.55 19.76
CA ARG A 17 5.03 27.59 20.45
C ARG A 17 5.71 26.22 20.49
N LYS A 18 7.00 26.23 20.19
CA LYS A 18 8.04 25.18 20.22
C LYS A 18 8.26 24.53 18.86
N GLU A 19 9.54 24.25 18.62
CA GLU A 19 10.04 23.47 17.48
C GLU A 19 9.06 22.38 17.14
N GLU A 20 8.33 22.54 16.02
CA GLU A 20 7.39 21.54 15.55
C GLU A 20 8.19 20.29 15.22
N LYS A 21 8.18 19.36 16.17
CA LYS A 21 8.71 18.02 15.91
C LYS A 21 7.89 17.42 14.78
N CYS A 22 8.58 16.96 13.77
CA CYS A 22 7.96 16.24 12.68
C CYS A 22 7.15 15.05 13.22
N PRO A 23 5.83 15.00 13.01
CA PRO A 23 5.03 13.88 13.46
C PRO A 23 5.36 12.61 12.68
N THR A 24 5.27 11.47 13.33
CA THR A 24 5.32 10.17 12.67
C THR A 24 3.95 9.52 12.78
N ILE A 25 3.42 9.09 11.64
CA ILE A 25 2.15 8.36 11.55
C ILE A 25 2.47 6.91 11.22
N ILE A 26 1.90 5.99 11.99
CA ILE A 26 1.92 4.55 11.70
C ILE A 26 0.48 4.12 11.47
N LYS A 27 0.24 3.45 10.36
CA LYS A 27 -1.08 2.91 10.02
C LYS A 27 -0.97 1.52 9.44
N CYS A 28 -1.86 0.62 9.88
CA CYS A 28 -1.97 -0.74 9.35
C CYS A 28 -3.35 -0.93 8.75
N GLY A 29 -3.40 -1.53 7.58
CA GLY A 29 -4.64 -2.00 6.95
C GLY A 29 -5.17 -3.27 7.63
N CYS A 30 -6.43 -3.60 7.36
CA CYS A 30 -7.00 -4.87 7.77
C CYS A 30 -6.47 -5.99 6.87
N PRO A 31 -6.13 -7.17 7.43
CA PRO A 31 -5.77 -8.33 6.63
C PRO A 31 -6.92 -8.74 5.71
N SER A 32 -6.60 -9.17 4.51
CA SER A 32 -7.55 -9.72 3.53
C SER A 32 -7.05 -11.03 2.96
N SER A 33 -7.92 -11.75 2.26
CA SER A 33 -7.59 -12.96 1.54
C SER A 33 -8.29 -12.97 0.19
N ASN A 34 -7.57 -13.37 -0.85
CA ASN A 34 -8.07 -13.50 -2.21
C ASN A 34 -7.60 -14.83 -2.81
N THR A 35 -8.42 -15.42 -3.68
CA THR A 35 -8.04 -16.61 -4.41
C THR A 35 -8.11 -16.33 -5.91
N ILE A 36 -7.03 -16.64 -6.60
CA ILE A 36 -6.95 -16.67 -8.06
C ILE A 36 -7.25 -18.11 -8.48
N PRO A 37 -8.43 -18.38 -9.05
CA PRO A 37 -8.82 -19.73 -9.45
C PRO A 37 -8.11 -20.19 -10.72
N ALA A 38 -8.16 -21.49 -10.99
CA ALA A 38 -7.75 -22.05 -12.27
C ALA A 38 -8.56 -21.44 -13.42
N GLY A 39 -7.92 -21.25 -14.57
CA GLY A 39 -8.53 -20.66 -15.76
C GLY A 39 -8.73 -19.14 -15.65
N THR A 40 -8.08 -18.47 -14.70
CA THR A 40 -8.10 -17.00 -14.66
C THR A 40 -7.28 -16.47 -15.83
N THR A 41 -7.93 -15.66 -16.67
CA THR A 41 -7.34 -15.11 -17.89
C THR A 41 -6.37 -13.96 -17.59
N ALA A 42 -5.45 -13.73 -18.52
CA ALA A 42 -4.54 -12.60 -18.48
C ALA A 42 -5.31 -11.26 -18.36
N THR A 43 -4.69 -10.27 -17.71
CA THR A 43 -5.24 -8.95 -17.37
C THR A 43 -6.31 -8.92 -16.27
N THR A 44 -6.74 -10.09 -15.77
CA THR A 44 -7.62 -10.12 -14.58
C THR A 44 -6.88 -9.61 -13.36
N THR A 45 -7.53 -8.72 -12.61
CA THR A 45 -6.94 -8.04 -11.45
C THR A 45 -7.67 -8.40 -10.15
N PHE A 46 -6.92 -8.47 -9.07
CA PHE A 46 -7.42 -8.72 -7.71
C PHE A 46 -6.84 -7.67 -6.75
N THR A 47 -7.68 -6.99 -6.01
CA THR A 47 -7.23 -6.11 -4.94
C THR A 47 -6.84 -6.94 -3.73
N LEU A 48 -5.56 -6.93 -3.38
CA LEU A 48 -5.02 -7.72 -2.26
C LEU A 48 -5.12 -7.00 -0.93
N ALA A 49 -4.83 -5.71 -0.89
CA ALA A 49 -4.90 -4.89 0.31
C ALA A 49 -5.12 -3.43 -0.04
N SER A 50 -5.69 -2.66 0.87
CA SER A 50 -5.87 -1.22 0.70
C SER A 50 -5.65 -0.50 2.03
N LEU A 51 -5.07 0.70 1.95
CA LEU A 51 -4.79 1.56 3.10
C LEU A 51 -4.96 3.02 2.69
N THR A 52 -5.81 3.76 3.40
CA THR A 52 -5.92 5.20 3.24
C THR A 52 -5.06 5.90 4.29
N LEU A 53 -4.17 6.78 3.86
CA LEU A 53 -3.26 7.53 4.70
C LEU A 53 -3.52 9.04 4.52
N ASP A 54 -3.77 9.72 5.61
CA ASP A 54 -3.88 11.18 5.65
C ASP A 54 -2.56 11.77 6.13
N THR A 55 -1.89 12.49 5.24
CA THR A 55 -0.62 13.17 5.51
C THR A 55 -0.75 14.68 5.57
N SER A 56 -1.97 15.21 5.66
CA SER A 56 -2.25 16.66 5.67
C SER A 56 -1.54 17.42 6.80
N CYS A 57 -1.18 16.72 7.88
CA CYS A 57 -0.43 17.28 9.02
C CYS A 57 1.09 17.08 8.94
N ILE A 58 1.59 16.47 7.87
CA ILE A 58 3.03 16.21 7.67
C ILE A 58 3.54 17.14 6.58
N CYS A 59 4.57 17.90 6.89
CA CYS A 59 5.26 18.73 5.91
C CYS A 59 6.26 17.87 5.12
N ASP A 60 6.21 17.92 3.79
CA ASP A 60 7.06 17.11 2.89
C ASP A 60 7.12 15.64 3.32
N PRO A 61 5.99 14.91 3.24
CA PRO A 61 5.91 13.56 3.77
C PRO A 61 6.82 12.58 3.01
N SER A 62 7.53 11.75 3.76
CA SER A 62 8.19 10.54 3.29
C SER A 62 7.41 9.34 3.82
N ILE A 63 6.94 8.48 2.93
CA ILE A 63 6.08 7.37 3.27
C ILE A 63 6.79 6.06 2.93
N LYS A 64 6.95 5.19 3.92
CA LYS A 64 7.34 3.80 3.73
C LYS A 64 6.09 2.94 3.78
N LEU A 65 5.85 2.17 2.73
CA LEU A 65 4.79 1.17 2.66
C LEU A 65 5.42 -0.22 2.80
N GLU A 66 4.80 -1.07 3.60
CA GLU A 66 5.19 -2.47 3.77
C GLU A 66 4.00 -3.38 3.48
N PHE A 67 4.20 -4.35 2.62
CA PHE A 67 3.21 -5.37 2.30
C PHE A 67 3.72 -6.73 2.72
N ALA A 68 2.82 -7.53 3.30
CA ALA A 68 3.09 -8.94 3.61
C ALA A 68 1.86 -9.78 3.30
N SER A 69 2.09 -11.01 2.88
CA SER A 69 1.04 -12.00 2.61
C SER A 69 1.58 -13.42 2.73
N ASN A 70 0.66 -14.38 2.79
CA ASN A 70 0.97 -15.81 2.76
C ASN A 70 0.32 -16.44 1.52
N PRO A 71 1.02 -16.50 0.36
CA PRO A 71 0.58 -17.23 -0.82
C PRO A 71 0.59 -18.75 -0.58
N ILE A 72 -0.52 -19.41 -0.89
CA ILE A 72 -0.68 -20.87 -0.89
C ILE A 72 -0.98 -21.28 -2.33
N LEU A 73 -0.11 -22.10 -2.90
CA LEU A 73 -0.19 -22.63 -4.25
C LEU A 73 -0.71 -24.06 -4.17
N THR A 74 -1.70 -24.39 -4.99
CA THR A 74 -2.22 -25.75 -5.14
C THR A 74 -2.22 -26.10 -6.62
N ASP A 75 -1.27 -26.94 -7.02
CA ASP A 75 -1.03 -27.32 -8.42
C ASP A 75 -0.95 -26.10 -9.36
N PHE A 76 -0.46 -24.98 -8.81
CA PHE A 76 -0.48 -23.71 -9.50
C PHE A 76 0.58 -23.61 -10.60
N VAL A 77 0.15 -23.15 -11.77
CA VAL A 77 1.00 -22.68 -12.88
C VAL A 77 0.45 -21.34 -13.34
N GLY A 78 1.32 -20.36 -13.52
CA GLY A 78 0.92 -19.03 -13.98
C GLY A 78 1.91 -17.96 -13.58
N THR A 79 1.64 -16.75 -14.05
CA THR A 79 2.43 -15.58 -13.72
C THR A 79 1.50 -14.48 -13.19
N VAL A 80 1.85 -13.93 -12.03
CA VAL A 80 1.10 -12.87 -11.37
C VAL A 80 2.04 -11.71 -11.05
N ASN A 81 1.69 -10.53 -11.54
CA ASN A 81 2.34 -9.28 -11.20
C ASN A 81 1.65 -8.62 -10.02
N ILE A 82 2.41 -8.19 -9.03
CA ILE A 82 1.91 -7.48 -7.86
C ILE A 82 2.49 -6.07 -7.88
N GLN A 83 1.63 -5.06 -7.78
CA GLN A 83 2.03 -3.66 -7.82
C GLN A 83 1.19 -2.83 -6.86
N VAL A 84 1.79 -1.78 -6.30
CA VAL A 84 1.09 -0.79 -5.49
C VAL A 84 0.64 0.36 -6.40
N PHE A 85 -0.59 0.79 -6.18
CA PHE A 85 -1.16 1.98 -6.80
C PHE A 85 -1.53 2.99 -5.73
N LYS A 86 -1.40 4.27 -6.06
CA LYS A 86 -1.76 5.41 -5.22
C LYS A 86 -2.84 6.22 -5.90
N GLN A 87 -3.86 6.60 -5.15
CA GLN A 87 -4.88 7.54 -5.59
C GLN A 87 -5.14 8.56 -4.48
N CYS A 88 -4.85 9.83 -4.76
CA CYS A 88 -5.10 10.94 -3.84
C CYS A 88 -6.45 11.61 -4.16
N ARG A 89 -6.97 12.39 -3.20
CA ARG A 89 -8.34 12.96 -3.24
C ARG A 89 -8.71 13.64 -4.56
N HIS A 90 -7.76 14.30 -5.22
CA HIS A 90 -7.98 15.05 -6.46
C HIS A 90 -7.54 14.31 -7.72
N GLN A 91 -7.13 13.04 -7.60
CA GLN A 91 -6.75 12.22 -8.74
C GLN A 91 -7.93 11.36 -9.21
N PHE A 92 -8.21 11.38 -10.52
CA PHE A 92 -9.26 10.56 -11.12
C PHE A 92 -8.82 9.11 -11.37
N THR A 93 -7.52 8.89 -11.57
CA THR A 93 -6.95 7.57 -11.87
C THR A 93 -5.84 7.23 -10.89
N PRO A 94 -5.79 5.97 -10.39
CA PRO A 94 -4.66 5.51 -9.62
C PRO A 94 -3.38 5.53 -10.43
N VAL A 95 -2.26 5.89 -9.80
CA VAL A 95 -0.93 5.87 -10.39
C VAL A 95 -0.08 4.78 -9.75
N PRO A 96 0.77 4.07 -10.50
CA PRO A 96 1.65 3.05 -9.92
C PRO A 96 2.72 3.70 -9.04
N VAL A 97 3.05 3.05 -7.93
CA VAL A 97 4.11 3.45 -6.99
C VAL A 97 5.10 2.30 -6.84
N GLY A 98 6.37 2.57 -7.08
CA GLY A 98 7.43 1.58 -6.98
C GLY A 98 7.42 0.55 -8.13
N PRO A 99 8.24 -0.51 -8.01
CA PRO A 99 8.36 -1.54 -9.03
C PRO A 99 7.19 -2.51 -9.03
N VAL A 100 7.14 -3.33 -10.08
CA VAL A 100 6.29 -4.53 -10.16
C VAL A 100 7.07 -5.72 -9.59
N TRP A 101 6.43 -6.50 -8.73
CA TRP A 101 6.95 -7.79 -8.28
C TRP A 101 6.23 -8.91 -9.00
N THR A 102 7.00 -9.86 -9.54
CA THR A 102 6.46 -10.96 -10.33
C THR A 102 6.61 -12.29 -9.60
N LEU A 103 5.50 -13.00 -9.41
CA LEU A 103 5.47 -14.40 -9.04
C LEU A 103 5.21 -15.23 -10.29
N SER A 104 6.20 -15.99 -10.76
CA SER A 104 6.08 -16.83 -11.96
C SER A 104 6.39 -18.28 -11.62
N ILE A 105 5.46 -19.17 -11.92
CA ILE A 105 5.52 -20.61 -11.66
C ILE A 105 5.29 -21.33 -12.99
N ALA A 106 6.35 -21.96 -13.52
CA ALA A 106 6.33 -22.60 -14.83
C ALA A 106 5.86 -24.07 -14.82
N THR A 107 5.93 -24.73 -13.67
CA THR A 107 5.50 -26.13 -13.49
C THR A 107 4.59 -26.21 -12.27
N ALA A 108 3.60 -27.11 -12.32
CA ALA A 108 2.64 -27.25 -11.23
C ALA A 108 3.34 -27.49 -9.89
N VAL A 109 2.99 -26.67 -8.91
CA VAL A 109 3.57 -26.73 -7.56
C VAL A 109 2.48 -26.56 -6.52
N THR A 110 2.60 -27.34 -5.44
CA THR A 110 1.81 -27.16 -4.20
C THR A 110 2.77 -26.76 -3.11
N ASP A 111 2.62 -25.52 -2.60
CA ASP A 111 3.56 -24.92 -1.67
C ASP A 111 2.90 -23.76 -0.90
N ALA A 112 3.44 -23.43 0.25
CA ALA A 112 3.05 -22.25 1.04
C ALA A 112 4.27 -21.37 1.27
N ARG A 113 4.14 -20.09 0.95
CA ARG A 113 5.25 -19.12 0.98
C ARG A 113 4.88 -17.90 1.79
N THR A 114 5.89 -17.17 2.22
CA THR A 114 5.73 -15.78 2.67
C THR A 114 6.20 -14.87 1.54
N PHE A 115 5.40 -13.87 1.22
CA PHE A 115 5.74 -12.84 0.26
C PHE A 115 5.62 -11.47 0.90
N SER A 116 6.70 -10.72 0.89
CA SER A 116 6.74 -9.38 1.45
C SER A 116 7.66 -8.47 0.66
N PHE A 117 7.35 -7.19 0.66
CA PHE A 117 8.19 -6.14 0.11
C PHE A 117 7.93 -4.81 0.83
N PHE A 118 8.81 -3.86 0.61
CA PHE A 118 8.59 -2.47 0.98
C PHE A 118 8.86 -1.55 -0.21
N ILE A 119 8.25 -0.38 -0.19
CA ILE A 119 8.51 0.73 -1.11
C ILE A 119 8.52 2.04 -0.34
N CYS A 120 9.25 3.02 -0.87
CA CYS A 120 9.18 4.39 -0.38
C CYS A 120 8.46 5.25 -1.42
N ASP A 121 7.46 6.00 -0.96
CA ASP A 121 6.79 7.05 -1.73
C ASP A 121 7.18 8.40 -1.15
N SER A 122 7.85 9.20 -1.95
CA SER A 122 8.33 10.53 -1.60
C SER A 122 7.73 11.64 -2.47
N ASP A 123 6.84 11.29 -3.39
CA ASP A 123 6.23 12.24 -4.34
C ASP A 123 4.92 12.86 -3.85
N SER A 124 4.61 12.71 -2.56
CA SER A 124 3.41 13.26 -1.96
C SER A 124 3.63 14.72 -1.54
N CYS A 125 3.76 15.62 -2.52
CA CYS A 125 4.03 17.03 -2.25
C CYS A 125 2.83 17.84 -1.74
N ASP A 126 1.62 17.31 -1.82
CA ASP A 126 0.42 18.06 -1.48
C ASP A 126 -0.28 17.36 -0.31
N HIS A 127 -0.14 17.95 0.88
CA HIS A 127 -0.87 17.68 2.13
C HIS A 127 -2.24 17.00 1.91
N ASP A 128 -2.26 15.76 1.45
CA ASP A 128 -3.48 15.12 0.99
C ASP A 128 -3.70 13.74 1.60
N CYS A 129 -4.95 13.31 1.51
CA CYS A 129 -5.39 11.98 1.89
C CYS A 129 -5.29 11.08 0.66
N CYS A 130 -4.40 10.09 0.69
CA CYS A 130 -4.17 9.16 -0.41
C CYS A 130 -4.54 7.73 -0.01
N THR A 131 -5.13 7.00 -0.94
CA THR A 131 -5.37 5.55 -0.79
C THR A 131 -4.31 4.80 -1.58
N TYR A 132 -3.64 3.88 -0.90
CA TYR A 132 -2.70 2.93 -1.49
C TYR A 132 -3.38 1.58 -1.61
N THR A 133 -3.27 0.97 -2.77
CA THR A 133 -3.92 -0.31 -3.08
C THR A 133 -2.90 -1.26 -3.68
N VAL A 134 -2.76 -2.46 -3.12
CA VAL A 134 -1.94 -3.53 -3.68
C VAL A 134 -2.83 -4.37 -4.59
N VAL A 135 -2.41 -4.49 -5.85
CA VAL A 135 -3.16 -5.20 -6.89
C VAL A 135 -2.31 -6.33 -7.45
N ALA A 136 -2.89 -7.52 -7.54
CA ALA A 136 -2.36 -8.65 -8.29
C ALA A 136 -3.00 -8.68 -9.68
N THR A 137 -2.20 -8.85 -10.72
CA THR A 137 -2.65 -8.95 -12.12
C THR A 137 -2.12 -10.24 -12.72
N VAL A 138 -2.99 -11.10 -13.23
CA VAL A 138 -2.58 -12.28 -14.00
C VAL A 138 -2.00 -11.82 -15.33
N VAL A 139 -0.85 -12.36 -15.73
CA VAL A 139 -0.18 -12.00 -16.98
C VAL A 139 0.24 -13.25 -17.75
N GLY A 140 0.36 -13.12 -19.07
CA GLY A 140 0.75 -14.22 -19.96
C GLY A 140 -0.41 -15.15 -20.31
N THR A 141 -0.33 -16.41 -19.90
CA THR A 141 -1.35 -17.44 -20.15
C THR A 141 -2.34 -17.56 -19.00
N ASP A 142 -3.46 -18.23 -19.24
CA ASP A 142 -4.44 -18.56 -18.21
C ASP A 142 -3.81 -19.43 -17.11
N THR A 143 -4.27 -19.22 -15.88
CA THR A 143 -3.75 -19.95 -14.72
C THR A 143 -4.22 -21.41 -14.69
N VAL A 144 -3.38 -22.29 -14.17
CA VAL A 144 -3.73 -23.69 -13.83
C VAL A 144 -3.63 -23.83 -12.31
N GLY A 145 -4.48 -24.65 -11.72
CA GLY A 145 -4.54 -24.79 -10.26
C GLY A 145 -5.01 -23.52 -9.58
N THR A 146 -4.72 -23.37 -8.30
CA THR A 146 -5.16 -22.19 -7.52
C THR A 146 -4.02 -21.52 -6.80
N LEU A 147 -4.11 -20.19 -6.68
CA LEU A 147 -3.23 -19.37 -5.85
C LEU A 147 -4.09 -18.60 -4.84
N ALA A 148 -4.08 -19.03 -3.58
CA ALA A 148 -4.70 -18.30 -2.48
C ALA A 148 -3.68 -17.36 -1.85
N ILE A 149 -3.95 -16.06 -1.84
CA ILE A 149 -3.11 -15.04 -1.21
C ILE A 149 -3.79 -14.65 0.10
N ASN A 150 -3.34 -15.23 1.19
CA ASN A 150 -3.92 -15.08 2.52
C ASN A 150 -3.18 -14.03 3.34
N ASN A 151 -3.89 -13.45 4.32
CA ASN A 151 -3.34 -12.48 5.28
C ASN A 151 -2.64 -11.29 4.60
N ALA A 152 -3.10 -10.91 3.41
CA ALA A 152 -2.55 -9.78 2.68
C ALA A 152 -2.79 -8.49 3.49
N THR A 153 -1.71 -7.86 3.93
CA THR A 153 -1.75 -6.68 4.79
C THR A 153 -0.81 -5.61 4.24
N LEU A 154 -1.30 -4.38 4.20
CA LEU A 154 -0.52 -3.20 3.85
C LEU A 154 -0.38 -2.31 5.08
N GLY A 155 0.85 -2.00 5.47
CA GLY A 155 1.19 -1.03 6.50
C GLY A 155 1.87 0.19 5.93
N ALA A 156 1.81 1.32 6.63
CA ALA A 156 2.48 2.55 6.28
C ALA A 156 3.12 3.23 7.50
N ILE A 157 4.30 3.78 7.29
CA ILE A 157 4.96 4.72 8.19
C ILE A 157 5.19 6.00 7.40
N ALA A 158 4.65 7.12 7.87
CA ALA A 158 4.85 8.43 7.27
C ALA A 158 5.52 9.38 8.26
N THR A 159 6.51 10.13 7.77
CA THR A 159 7.24 11.15 8.55
C THR A 159 7.68 12.27 7.62
N CYS A 160 8.15 13.40 8.13
CA CYS A 160 8.70 14.47 7.29
C CYS A 160 10.06 14.04 6.72
N ARG A 161 10.37 14.51 5.53
CA ARG A 161 11.68 14.30 4.91
C ARG A 161 12.75 15.21 5.51
N GLU A 162 12.38 16.45 5.80
CA GLU A 162 13.26 17.46 6.40
C GLU A 162 12.54 18.22 7.51
N SER A 163 13.30 18.98 8.34
CA SER A 163 12.68 19.79 9.38
C SER A 163 11.77 20.87 8.77
N CYS A 164 10.54 20.99 9.26
CA CYS A 164 9.45 21.84 8.74
C CYS A 164 9.75 23.35 8.64
N LYS A 165 11.01 23.79 8.70
CA LYS A 165 11.39 25.22 8.61
C LYS A 165 11.08 25.87 7.27
N GLU A 166 10.92 25.10 6.19
CA GLU A 166 10.70 25.65 4.84
C GLU A 166 9.24 25.71 4.40
N CYS A 167 8.33 24.96 5.03
CA CYS A 167 6.90 24.98 4.67
C CYS A 167 6.15 26.28 5.03
N LYS A 168 6.78 27.21 5.76
CA LYS A 168 6.14 28.48 6.16
C LYS A 168 6.11 29.56 5.07
N LYS A 169 6.70 29.37 3.90
CA LYS A 169 6.78 30.41 2.86
C LYS A 169 5.66 30.42 1.82
N GLY A 170 4.64 29.60 1.94
CA GLY A 170 3.61 29.44 0.90
C GLY A 170 2.21 30.01 1.21
N TYR A 171 1.96 30.62 2.36
CA TYR A 171 0.61 31.07 2.75
C TYR A 171 0.45 32.57 2.99
N ASP A 172 1.26 33.40 2.35
CA ASP A 172 0.99 34.84 2.23
C ASP A 172 0.84 35.20 0.75
N ARG A 173 -0.39 34.97 0.22
CA ARG A 173 -0.98 35.71 -0.90
C ARG A 173 -2.48 35.58 -0.89
#